data_b80cd96a794180791cacf22ecae40296
#
_entry.id   b80cd96a794180791cacf22ecae40296
#
_cell.length_a   1.000
_cell.length_b   1.000
_cell.length_c   1.000
_cell.angle_alpha   90.00
_cell.angle_beta   90.00
_cell.angle_gamma   90.00
#
_symmetry.space_group_name_H-M   'P 1'
#
loop_
_entity.id
_entity.type
_entity.pdbx_description
1 polymer ?
#
loop_
_entity_poly.entity_id
_entity_poly.type
_entity_poly.pdbx_seq_one_letter_code
_entity_poly.pdbx_strand_id
1 'polypeptide(L)'
;KRVSLELGGKSPIIVFSDCDLDKAADAVINGFTDNAGQCCIATSRLLVDDDIYGKLKEKIIRKLNEIDFQQSLATDDQFNKVKSYIDRAKEISGLDIVGGEIDEKKLFISPTIVEYHDTNYEIYKEEIFGPVLAVTVFKTEEEAIQLANNTEYGLAASIWTYDMAKANRIVRKIKAGRFWINSKQVNFPELPVGGTG
;
A
#
# COMPACT_ATOMS: atom_id res chain seq x y z
N LYS A 1 29.11 -18.84 -4.41
CA LYS A 1 28.77 -17.60 -5.15
C LYS A 1 27.92 -16.73 -4.25
N ARG A 2 28.09 -15.42 -4.30
CA ARG A 2 27.14 -14.48 -3.67
C ARG A 2 25.93 -14.33 -4.59
N VAL A 3 24.73 -14.36 -4.02
CA VAL A 3 23.47 -14.19 -4.73
C VAL A 3 22.77 -12.99 -4.12
N SER A 4 22.22 -12.11 -4.94
CA SER A 4 21.25 -11.08 -4.56
C SER A 4 19.91 -11.45 -5.17
N LEU A 5 18.84 -11.39 -4.38
CA LEU A 5 17.50 -11.71 -4.82
C LEU A 5 16.65 -10.43 -4.71
N GLU A 6 15.94 -10.13 -5.77
CA GLU A 6 14.92 -9.07 -5.84
C GLU A 6 13.55 -9.75 -5.96
N LEU A 7 12.80 -9.74 -4.85
CA LEU A 7 11.54 -10.48 -4.71
C LEU A 7 10.36 -9.52 -4.54
N GLY A 8 9.17 -10.07 -4.32
CA GLY A 8 7.95 -9.31 -4.13
C GLY A 8 7.87 -8.55 -2.81
N GLY A 9 6.83 -7.76 -2.67
CA GLY A 9 6.55 -6.98 -1.47
C GLY A 9 5.07 -6.78 -1.20
N LYS A 10 4.73 -6.57 0.08
CA LYS A 10 3.41 -6.13 0.54
C LYS A 10 3.60 -4.96 1.51
N SER A 11 4.24 -3.91 0.98
CA SER A 11 4.76 -2.81 1.77
C SER A 11 3.64 -1.98 2.39
N PRO A 12 3.69 -1.68 3.71
CA PRO A 12 2.75 -0.78 4.34
C PRO A 12 3.17 0.69 4.18
N ILE A 13 2.19 1.58 4.07
CA ILE A 13 2.28 2.98 4.41
C ILE A 13 1.51 3.21 5.71
N ILE A 14 2.19 3.69 6.75
CA ILE A 14 1.67 3.85 8.09
C ILE A 14 1.51 5.34 8.36
N VAL A 15 0.28 5.79 8.60
CA VAL A 15 -0.05 7.21 8.75
C VAL A 15 -0.60 7.46 10.14
N PHE A 16 0.18 8.17 10.97
CA PHE A 16 -0.20 8.61 12.32
C PHE A 16 -0.92 9.96 12.26
N SER A 17 -1.70 10.26 13.31
CA SER A 17 -2.50 11.49 13.41
C SER A 17 -1.67 12.76 13.43
N ASP A 18 -0.40 12.70 13.82
CA ASP A 18 0.55 13.81 13.91
C ASP A 18 1.38 14.00 12.63
N CYS A 19 0.78 13.96 11.44
CA CYS A 19 1.49 14.14 10.17
C CYS A 19 0.81 15.18 9.26
N ASP A 20 1.50 15.52 8.14
CA ASP A 20 0.92 16.31 7.05
C ASP A 20 -0.01 15.41 6.21
N LEU A 21 -1.34 15.53 6.44
CA LEU A 21 -2.33 14.69 5.78
C LEU A 21 -2.40 14.90 4.27
N ASP A 22 -2.10 16.08 3.75
CA ASP A 22 -2.13 16.32 2.31
C ASP A 22 -0.98 15.62 1.61
N LYS A 23 0.23 15.71 2.18
CA LYS A 23 1.40 14.99 1.67
C LYS A 23 1.28 13.49 1.88
N ALA A 24 0.71 13.06 3.00
CA ALA A 24 0.45 11.64 3.25
C ALA A 24 -0.54 11.07 2.22
N ALA A 25 -1.64 11.79 1.91
CA ALA A 25 -2.59 11.37 0.88
C ALA A 25 -1.93 11.26 -0.50
N ASP A 26 -1.08 12.23 -0.89
CA ASP A 26 -0.32 12.15 -2.14
C ASP A 26 0.62 10.94 -2.17
N ALA A 27 1.29 10.65 -1.06
CA ALA A 27 2.17 9.50 -0.96
C ALA A 27 1.42 8.17 -1.00
N VAL A 28 0.23 8.09 -0.37
CA VAL A 28 -0.65 6.91 -0.46
C VAL A 28 -1.03 6.66 -1.91
N ILE A 29 -1.53 7.68 -2.60
CA ILE A 29 -1.97 7.55 -3.99
C ILE A 29 -0.80 7.11 -4.88
N ASN A 30 0.29 7.85 -4.89
CA ASN A 30 1.47 7.51 -5.69
C ASN A 30 1.96 6.09 -5.37
N GLY A 31 1.93 5.70 -4.09
CA GLY A 31 2.47 4.43 -3.62
C GLY A 31 1.78 3.19 -4.18
N PHE A 32 0.51 3.25 -4.55
CA PHE A 32 -0.20 2.11 -5.13
C PHE A 32 -0.66 2.32 -6.58
N THR A 33 -0.50 3.53 -7.13
CA THR A 33 -0.90 3.82 -8.52
C THR A 33 0.27 3.96 -9.47
N ASP A 34 1.48 4.31 -9.00
CA ASP A 34 2.67 4.39 -9.86
C ASP A 34 2.89 3.08 -10.61
N ASN A 35 3.06 3.18 -11.94
CA ASN A 35 3.15 2.03 -12.85
C ASN A 35 1.97 1.04 -12.72
N ALA A 36 0.75 1.57 -12.48
CA ALA A 36 -0.44 0.76 -12.19
C ALA A 36 -0.25 -0.20 -11.00
N GLY A 37 0.51 0.19 -9.99
CA GLY A 37 0.83 -0.65 -8.83
C GLY A 37 1.77 -1.82 -9.11
N GLN A 38 2.32 -1.91 -10.31
CA GLN A 38 3.24 -2.97 -10.73
C GLN A 38 4.68 -2.65 -10.31
N CYS A 39 4.88 -2.58 -9.00
CA CYS A 39 6.17 -2.28 -8.40
C CYS A 39 6.34 -3.09 -7.11
N CYS A 40 7.48 -3.74 -6.93
CA CYS A 40 7.78 -4.54 -5.74
C CYS A 40 7.76 -3.73 -4.43
N ILE A 41 8.09 -2.43 -4.49
CA ILE A 41 8.04 -1.53 -3.35
C ILE A 41 6.71 -0.77 -3.23
N ALA A 42 5.71 -1.03 -4.09
CA ALA A 42 4.40 -0.38 -4.01
C ALA A 42 3.82 -0.49 -2.59
N THR A 43 3.42 0.65 -2.00
CA THR A 43 2.75 0.65 -0.70
C THR A 43 1.27 0.32 -0.89
N SER A 44 1.00 -0.96 -1.07
CA SER A 44 -0.32 -1.53 -1.34
C SER A 44 -1.16 -1.78 -0.08
N ARG A 45 -0.63 -1.45 1.11
CA ARG A 45 -1.36 -1.48 2.39
C ARG A 45 -1.31 -0.12 3.07
N LEU A 46 -2.46 0.52 3.30
CA LEU A 46 -2.59 1.70 4.15
C LEU A 46 -2.95 1.25 5.57
N LEU A 47 -2.09 1.55 6.52
CA LEU A 47 -2.36 1.46 7.95
C LEU A 47 -2.53 2.89 8.47
N VAL A 48 -3.70 3.23 8.99
CA VAL A 48 -4.05 4.60 9.35
C VAL A 48 -4.58 4.70 10.78
N ASP A 49 -4.16 5.74 11.48
CA ASP A 49 -4.65 6.09 12.81
C ASP A 49 -6.16 6.39 12.76
N ASP A 50 -6.93 5.76 13.66
CA ASP A 50 -8.40 5.86 13.75
C ASP A 50 -8.88 7.32 13.85
N ASP A 51 -8.15 8.16 14.57
CA ASP A 51 -8.49 9.58 14.78
C ASP A 51 -8.52 10.42 13.49
N ILE A 52 -7.81 9.98 12.45
CA ILE A 52 -7.68 10.71 11.18
C ILE A 52 -8.24 9.97 9.97
N TYR A 53 -8.67 8.74 10.15
CA TYR A 53 -9.05 7.87 9.05
C TYR A 53 -10.09 8.52 8.11
N GLY A 54 -11.20 9.03 8.63
CA GLY A 54 -12.25 9.67 7.82
C GLY A 54 -11.71 10.83 6.98
N LYS A 55 -10.91 11.72 7.59
CA LYS A 55 -10.31 12.88 6.90
C LYS A 55 -9.32 12.47 5.83
N LEU A 56 -8.49 11.45 6.10
CA LEU A 56 -7.51 10.95 5.13
C LEU A 56 -8.21 10.25 3.96
N LYS A 57 -9.23 9.43 4.22
CA LYS A 57 -10.04 8.75 3.20
C LYS A 57 -10.68 9.76 2.25
N GLU A 58 -11.34 10.81 2.77
CA GLU A 58 -11.92 11.89 1.96
C GLU A 58 -10.88 12.56 1.05
N LYS A 59 -9.69 12.88 1.60
CA LYS A 59 -8.61 13.49 0.82
C LYS A 59 -8.11 12.56 -0.30
N ILE A 60 -7.91 11.27 0.00
CA ILE A 60 -7.47 10.29 -0.99
C ILE A 60 -8.52 10.16 -2.11
N ILE A 61 -9.80 9.97 -1.78
CA ILE A 61 -10.87 9.82 -2.78
C ILE A 61 -10.97 11.07 -3.66
N ARG A 62 -10.96 12.27 -3.06
CA ARG A 62 -11.01 13.51 -3.83
C ARG A 62 -9.85 13.62 -4.80
N LYS A 63 -8.62 13.39 -4.34
CA LYS A 63 -7.42 13.46 -5.18
C LYS A 63 -7.42 12.39 -6.27
N LEU A 64 -7.89 11.17 -6.00
CA LEU A 64 -8.03 10.12 -7.01
C LEU A 64 -8.99 10.52 -8.13
N ASN A 65 -10.07 11.23 -7.81
CA ASN A 65 -11.01 11.74 -8.81
C ASN A 65 -10.44 12.89 -9.67
N GLU A 66 -9.38 13.55 -9.21
CA GLU A 66 -8.71 14.65 -9.91
C GLU A 66 -7.59 14.15 -10.86
N ILE A 67 -7.08 12.93 -10.66
CA ILE A 67 -6.02 12.38 -11.53
C ILE A 67 -6.60 11.69 -12.76
N ASP A 68 -5.98 11.97 -13.91
CA ASP A 68 -6.23 11.23 -15.15
C ASP A 68 -5.41 9.94 -15.16
N PHE A 69 -5.92 8.89 -14.50
CA PHE A 69 -5.24 7.60 -14.44
C PHE A 69 -5.55 6.77 -15.68
N GLN A 70 -4.55 6.57 -16.56
CA GLN A 70 -4.68 5.88 -17.84
C GLN A 70 -3.74 4.68 -17.98
N GLN A 71 -3.11 4.24 -16.88
CA GLN A 71 -2.09 3.19 -16.94
C GLN A 71 -2.73 1.80 -17.01
N SER A 72 -2.19 0.96 -17.90
CA SER A 72 -2.63 -0.42 -18.10
C SER A 72 -1.73 -1.41 -17.37
N LEU A 73 -2.25 -2.59 -17.11
CA LEU A 73 -1.45 -3.72 -16.65
C LEU A 73 -0.65 -4.31 -17.81
N ALA A 74 0.52 -4.88 -17.50
CA ALA A 74 1.52 -5.22 -18.51
C ALA A 74 1.15 -6.42 -19.39
N THR A 75 0.36 -7.37 -18.86
CA THR A 75 -0.02 -8.61 -19.55
C THR A 75 -1.43 -9.03 -19.19
N ASP A 76 -2.06 -9.87 -20.05
CA ASP A 76 -3.36 -10.48 -19.78
C ASP A 76 -3.35 -11.31 -18.49
N ASP A 77 -2.28 -12.05 -18.23
CA ASP A 77 -2.15 -12.85 -17.01
C ASP A 77 -2.16 -11.99 -15.75
N GLN A 78 -1.43 -10.86 -15.77
CA GLN A 78 -1.41 -9.92 -14.66
C GLN A 78 -2.77 -9.22 -14.50
N PHE A 79 -3.40 -8.83 -15.60
CA PHE A 79 -4.73 -8.26 -15.58
C PHE A 79 -5.75 -9.24 -14.96
N ASN A 80 -5.77 -10.49 -15.42
CA ASN A 80 -6.67 -11.52 -14.91
C ASN A 80 -6.40 -11.81 -13.42
N LYS A 81 -5.14 -11.81 -13.00
CA LYS A 81 -4.77 -11.96 -11.59
C LYS A 81 -5.38 -10.82 -10.76
N VAL A 82 -5.14 -9.55 -11.10
CA VAL A 82 -5.66 -8.41 -10.35
C VAL A 82 -7.19 -8.40 -10.34
N LYS A 83 -7.81 -8.62 -11.52
CA LYS A 83 -9.27 -8.72 -11.65
C LYS A 83 -9.84 -9.78 -10.71
N SER A 84 -9.22 -10.96 -10.63
CA SER A 84 -9.68 -12.04 -9.77
C SER A 84 -9.68 -11.68 -8.27
N TYR A 85 -8.70 -10.90 -7.79
CA TYR A 85 -8.70 -10.40 -6.41
C TYR A 85 -9.84 -9.43 -6.14
N ILE A 86 -10.12 -8.54 -7.09
CA ILE A 86 -11.21 -7.57 -6.97
C ILE A 86 -12.57 -8.27 -7.02
N ASP A 87 -12.74 -9.23 -7.93
CA ASP A 87 -13.99 -9.98 -8.06
C ASP A 87 -14.28 -10.78 -6.78
N ARG A 88 -13.29 -11.50 -6.22
CA ARG A 88 -13.46 -12.19 -4.93
C ARG A 88 -13.72 -11.23 -3.78
N ALA A 89 -13.10 -10.05 -3.79
CA ALA A 89 -13.36 -9.03 -2.78
C ALA A 89 -14.83 -8.55 -2.84
N LYS A 90 -15.39 -8.37 -4.02
CA LYS A 90 -16.80 -7.96 -4.19
C LYS A 90 -17.81 -8.98 -3.66
N GLU A 91 -17.44 -10.25 -3.53
CA GLU A 91 -18.29 -11.32 -2.98
C GLU A 91 -18.35 -11.30 -1.44
N ILE A 92 -17.46 -10.54 -0.79
CA ILE A 92 -17.39 -10.51 0.68
C ILE A 92 -18.39 -9.50 1.23
N SER A 93 -19.29 -9.98 2.07
CA SER A 93 -20.26 -9.13 2.77
C SER A 93 -19.56 -8.21 3.78
N GLY A 94 -19.91 -6.93 3.77
CA GLY A 94 -19.37 -5.93 4.70
C GLY A 94 -18.02 -5.35 4.32
N LEU A 95 -17.54 -5.62 3.11
CA LEU A 95 -16.34 -5.01 2.53
C LEU A 95 -16.72 -3.75 1.76
N ASP A 96 -16.00 -2.64 2.02
CA ASP A 96 -16.18 -1.39 1.29
C ASP A 96 -15.15 -1.27 0.17
N ILE A 97 -15.60 -1.07 -1.06
CA ILE A 97 -14.74 -0.94 -2.25
C ILE A 97 -15.03 0.38 -2.95
N VAL A 98 -13.97 1.14 -3.21
CA VAL A 98 -14.01 2.36 -4.02
C VAL A 98 -13.15 2.16 -5.26
N GLY A 99 -13.68 2.48 -6.45
CA GLY A 99 -13.02 2.22 -7.74
C GLY A 99 -13.25 0.79 -8.24
N GLY A 100 -12.26 0.21 -8.92
CA GLY A 100 -12.33 -1.16 -9.45
C GLY A 100 -13.15 -1.27 -10.74
N GLU A 101 -13.15 -0.21 -11.56
CA GLU A 101 -13.68 -0.21 -12.92
C GLU A 101 -12.70 -0.93 -13.85
N ILE A 102 -13.23 -1.71 -14.77
CA ILE A 102 -12.45 -2.63 -15.61
C ILE A 102 -12.72 -2.34 -17.09
N ASP A 103 -11.65 -2.17 -17.88
CA ASP A 103 -11.68 -2.19 -19.34
C ASP A 103 -10.74 -3.29 -19.84
N GLU A 104 -11.31 -4.46 -20.19
CA GLU A 104 -10.56 -5.63 -20.63
C GLU A 104 -9.78 -5.39 -21.92
N LYS A 105 -10.29 -4.53 -22.83
CA LYS A 105 -9.62 -4.25 -24.10
C LYS A 105 -8.33 -3.45 -23.91
N LYS A 106 -8.26 -2.69 -22.84
CA LYS A 106 -7.09 -1.88 -22.51
C LYS A 106 -6.22 -2.50 -21.42
N LEU A 107 -6.56 -3.67 -20.90
CA LEU A 107 -5.97 -4.26 -19.70
C LEU A 107 -5.94 -3.26 -18.53
N PHE A 108 -7.00 -2.45 -18.43
CA PHE A 108 -7.10 -1.34 -17.50
C PHE A 108 -7.97 -1.72 -16.30
N ILE A 109 -7.47 -1.38 -15.11
CA ILE A 109 -8.21 -1.43 -13.85
C ILE A 109 -8.00 -0.09 -13.17
N SER A 110 -9.09 0.59 -12.81
CA SER A 110 -8.98 1.85 -12.08
C SER A 110 -8.40 1.64 -10.69
N PRO A 111 -7.74 2.66 -10.09
CA PRO A 111 -7.28 2.57 -8.72
C PRO A 111 -8.41 2.10 -7.80
N THR A 112 -8.12 1.05 -7.03
CA THR A 112 -9.10 0.34 -6.22
C THR A 112 -8.69 0.40 -4.76
N ILE A 113 -9.56 0.92 -3.91
CA ILE A 113 -9.38 0.92 -2.45
C ILE A 113 -10.31 -0.15 -1.87
N VAL A 114 -9.75 -1.03 -1.06
CA VAL A 114 -10.47 -2.09 -0.37
C VAL A 114 -10.29 -1.90 1.13
N GLU A 115 -11.39 -1.65 1.82
CA GLU A 115 -11.43 -1.53 3.27
C GLU A 115 -12.05 -2.76 3.89
N TYR A 116 -11.32 -3.40 4.80
CA TYR A 116 -11.76 -4.62 5.46
C TYR A 116 -11.23 -4.75 6.89
N HIS A 117 -12.06 -5.27 7.78
CA HIS A 117 -11.69 -5.39 9.18
C HIS A 117 -10.89 -6.66 9.51
N ASP A 118 -10.93 -7.69 8.65
CA ASP A 118 -10.16 -8.92 8.82
C ASP A 118 -8.86 -8.92 8.01
N THR A 119 -7.74 -8.71 8.67
CA THR A 119 -6.40 -8.69 8.06
C THR A 119 -5.88 -10.08 7.66
N ASN A 120 -6.63 -11.16 7.91
CA ASN A 120 -6.27 -12.49 7.43
C ASN A 120 -6.66 -12.74 5.98
N TYR A 121 -7.43 -11.82 5.40
CA TYR A 121 -7.86 -11.93 4.02
C TYR A 121 -6.69 -11.75 3.03
N GLU A 122 -6.73 -12.49 1.92
CA GLU A 122 -5.63 -12.57 0.93
C GLU A 122 -5.18 -11.20 0.40
N ILE A 123 -6.12 -10.27 0.20
CA ILE A 123 -5.85 -8.92 -0.32
C ILE A 123 -4.90 -8.12 0.60
N TYR A 124 -4.85 -8.50 1.87
CA TYR A 124 -3.97 -7.95 2.89
C TYR A 124 -2.58 -8.58 2.90
N LYS A 125 -2.50 -9.86 2.56
CA LYS A 125 -1.29 -10.67 2.73
C LYS A 125 -0.51 -10.87 1.45
N GLU A 126 -1.20 -10.99 0.31
CA GLU A 126 -0.58 -11.38 -0.94
C GLU A 126 -0.21 -10.17 -1.81
N GLU A 127 0.86 -10.29 -2.56
CA GLU A 127 1.26 -9.32 -3.57
C GLU A 127 0.33 -9.42 -4.79
N ILE A 128 -0.55 -8.42 -4.93
CA ILE A 128 -1.49 -8.34 -6.06
C ILE A 128 -0.77 -7.86 -7.33
N PHE A 129 0.18 -6.92 -7.17
CA PHE A 129 0.97 -6.30 -8.23
C PHE A 129 0.08 -5.55 -9.23
N GLY A 130 -0.83 -4.74 -8.69
CA GLY A 130 -1.82 -3.94 -9.41
C GLY A 130 -2.27 -2.73 -8.58
N PRO A 131 -3.11 -1.84 -9.14
CA PRO A 131 -3.51 -0.59 -8.49
C PRO A 131 -4.56 -0.82 -7.40
N VAL A 132 -4.24 -1.64 -6.42
CA VAL A 132 -5.13 -2.05 -5.33
C VAL A 132 -4.51 -1.71 -3.98
N LEU A 133 -5.22 -0.91 -3.19
CA LEU A 133 -4.86 -0.48 -1.84
C LEU A 133 -5.75 -1.18 -0.83
N ALA A 134 -5.16 -1.97 0.07
CA ALA A 134 -5.86 -2.52 1.23
C ALA A 134 -5.73 -1.56 2.42
N VAL A 135 -6.86 -1.19 3.05
CA VAL A 135 -6.89 -0.21 4.15
C VAL A 135 -7.24 -0.88 5.47
N THR A 136 -6.48 -0.60 6.52
CA THR A 136 -6.79 -0.99 7.90
C THR A 136 -6.53 0.17 8.86
N VAL A 137 -7.41 0.29 9.83
CA VAL A 137 -7.32 1.29 10.90
C VAL A 137 -6.59 0.68 12.10
N PHE A 138 -5.78 1.48 12.79
CA PHE A 138 -5.15 1.13 14.07
C PHE A 138 -5.40 2.21 15.12
N LYS A 139 -5.30 1.84 16.39
CA LYS A 139 -5.49 2.75 17.54
C LYS A 139 -4.22 3.01 18.34
N THR A 140 -3.23 2.14 18.23
CA THR A 140 -1.97 2.25 18.99
C THR A 140 -0.75 2.01 18.11
N GLU A 141 0.42 2.52 18.54
CA GLU A 141 1.71 2.25 17.89
C GLU A 141 1.99 0.74 17.80
N GLU A 142 1.66 0.00 18.86
CA GLU A 142 1.85 -1.45 18.92
C GLU A 142 0.99 -2.18 17.91
N GLU A 143 -0.26 -1.78 17.76
CA GLU A 143 -1.17 -2.34 16.75
C GLU A 143 -0.69 -2.06 15.33
N ALA A 144 -0.25 -0.83 15.05
CA ALA A 144 0.34 -0.47 13.76
C ALA A 144 1.53 -1.37 13.40
N ILE A 145 2.41 -1.66 14.38
CA ILE A 145 3.57 -2.53 14.20
C ILE A 145 3.13 -3.99 13.95
N GLN A 146 2.15 -4.48 14.70
CA GLN A 146 1.62 -5.83 14.50
C GLN A 146 1.00 -6.00 13.12
N LEU A 147 0.16 -5.06 12.70
CA LEU A 147 -0.45 -5.03 11.38
C LEU A 147 0.61 -4.92 10.26
N ALA A 148 1.61 -4.08 10.43
CA ALA A 148 2.69 -3.96 9.45
C ALA A 148 3.44 -5.27 9.23
N ASN A 149 3.69 -6.02 10.33
CA ASN A 149 4.39 -7.31 10.31
C ASN A 149 3.50 -8.51 9.97
N ASN A 150 2.18 -8.33 9.80
CA ASN A 150 1.24 -9.41 9.48
C ASN A 150 1.29 -9.81 7.99
N THR A 151 2.45 -10.13 7.50
CA THR A 151 2.74 -10.58 6.12
C THR A 151 4.04 -11.37 6.11
N GLU A 152 4.22 -12.23 5.12
CA GLU A 152 5.48 -12.94 4.89
C GLU A 152 6.53 -12.06 4.20
N TYR A 153 6.11 -10.93 3.61
CA TYR A 153 6.99 -9.98 2.94
C TYR A 153 7.71 -9.05 3.91
N GLY A 154 8.87 -8.56 3.50
CA GLY A 154 9.69 -7.64 4.30
C GLY A 154 10.53 -6.69 3.46
N LEU A 155 10.01 -6.22 2.29
CA LEU A 155 10.80 -5.41 1.37
C LEU A 155 10.92 -3.96 1.81
N ALA A 156 9.79 -3.27 2.02
CA ALA A 156 9.81 -1.84 2.32
C ALA A 156 8.64 -1.41 3.22
N ALA A 157 8.76 -0.22 3.81
CA ALA A 157 7.68 0.45 4.53
C ALA A 157 7.81 1.98 4.44
N SER A 158 6.69 2.70 4.48
CA SER A 158 6.64 4.16 4.60
C SER A 158 5.98 4.55 5.92
N ILE A 159 6.51 5.56 6.61
CA ILE A 159 6.03 5.99 7.93
C ILE A 159 5.80 7.51 7.90
N TRP A 160 4.61 7.93 8.30
CA TRP A 160 4.18 9.33 8.33
C TRP A 160 3.85 9.76 9.76
N THR A 161 4.73 10.53 10.38
CA THR A 161 4.61 11.11 11.73
C THR A 161 5.61 12.23 11.89
N TYR A 162 5.27 13.29 12.61
CA TYR A 162 6.24 14.32 12.99
C TYR A 162 7.10 13.93 14.19
N ASP A 163 6.70 12.91 14.95
CA ASP A 163 7.51 12.37 16.05
C ASP A 163 8.62 11.45 15.53
N MET A 164 9.82 12.00 15.34
CA MET A 164 10.97 11.24 14.87
C MET A 164 11.44 10.16 15.86
N ALA A 165 11.14 10.30 17.15
CA ALA A 165 11.42 9.23 18.13
C ALA A 165 10.49 8.05 17.89
N LYS A 166 9.20 8.30 17.64
CA LYS A 166 8.21 7.28 17.22
C LYS A 166 8.65 6.60 15.93
N ALA A 167 8.96 7.37 14.88
CA ALA A 167 9.43 6.83 13.61
C ALA A 167 10.62 5.88 13.79
N ASN A 168 11.63 6.27 14.58
CA ASN A 168 12.80 5.45 14.86
C ASN A 168 12.47 4.17 15.65
N ARG A 169 11.52 4.22 16.59
CA ARG A 169 11.06 3.00 17.30
C ARG A 169 10.39 2.02 16.37
N ILE A 170 9.55 2.51 15.46
CA ILE A 170 8.80 1.72 14.49
C ILE A 170 9.74 1.08 13.48
N VAL A 171 10.68 1.82 12.90
CA VAL A 171 11.71 1.30 11.97
C VAL A 171 12.45 0.09 12.55
N ARG A 172 12.74 0.09 13.86
CA ARG A 172 13.43 -1.03 14.52
C ARG A 172 12.57 -2.26 14.76
N LYS A 173 11.24 -2.13 14.70
CA LYS A 173 10.28 -3.20 15.03
C LYS A 173 9.59 -3.79 13.80
N ILE A 174 9.56 -3.06 12.69
CA ILE A 174 8.98 -3.54 11.44
C ILE A 174 10.01 -4.35 10.66
N LYS A 175 9.58 -5.48 10.13
CA LYS A 175 10.36 -6.32 9.23
C LYS A 175 10.34 -5.73 7.83
N ALA A 176 11.26 -4.84 7.53
CA ALA A 176 11.45 -4.28 6.19
C ALA A 176 12.92 -3.90 5.99
N GLY A 177 13.39 -4.06 4.78
CA GLY A 177 14.78 -3.72 4.43
C GLY A 177 14.95 -2.24 4.06
N ARG A 178 13.86 -1.54 3.69
CA ARG A 178 13.89 -0.13 3.29
C ARG A 178 12.75 0.65 3.94
N PHE A 179 13.07 1.88 4.38
CA PHE A 179 12.11 2.78 5.01
C PHE A 179 12.16 4.16 4.39
N TRP A 180 10.97 4.79 4.24
CA TRP A 180 10.80 6.21 3.97
C TRP A 180 10.05 6.84 5.13
N ILE A 181 10.54 7.98 5.62
CA ILE A 181 9.90 8.73 6.70
C ILE A 181 9.47 10.09 6.14
N ASN A 182 8.16 10.38 6.19
CA ASN A 182 7.56 11.60 5.66
C ASN A 182 7.95 11.91 4.20
N SER A 183 8.16 10.87 3.41
CA SER A 183 8.58 10.96 2.02
C SER A 183 7.86 9.94 1.16
N LYS A 184 7.64 10.29 -0.10
CA LYS A 184 7.25 9.30 -1.12
C LYS A 184 8.39 8.31 -1.37
N GLN A 185 8.08 7.19 -1.97
CA GLN A 185 9.06 6.17 -2.34
C GLN A 185 10.01 6.71 -3.41
N VAL A 186 11.24 6.96 -3.02
CA VAL A 186 12.31 7.39 -3.92
C VAL A 186 13.39 6.32 -3.94
N ASN A 187 13.80 5.90 -5.13
CA ASN A 187 14.93 5.00 -5.31
C ASN A 187 16.20 5.81 -5.57
N PHE A 188 17.24 5.49 -4.82
CA PHE A 188 18.59 6.02 -5.03
C PHE A 188 19.47 4.86 -5.51
N PRO A 189 20.02 4.93 -6.74
CA PRO A 189 20.85 3.84 -7.29
C PRO A 189 22.08 3.51 -6.43
N GLU A 190 22.53 4.47 -5.62
CA GLU A 190 23.70 4.34 -4.74
C GLU A 190 23.41 3.54 -3.47
N LEU A 191 22.14 3.35 -3.13
CA LEU A 191 21.75 2.62 -1.93
C LEU A 191 21.38 1.18 -2.27
N PRO A 192 21.85 0.21 -1.44
CA PRO A 192 21.46 -1.18 -1.64
C PRO A 192 19.94 -1.35 -1.50
N VAL A 193 19.38 -2.20 -2.35
CA VAL A 193 17.98 -2.61 -2.32
C VAL A 193 17.91 -4.05 -1.85
N GLY A 194 16.97 -4.35 -0.97
CA GLY A 194 16.72 -5.70 -0.50
C GLY A 194 15.74 -5.71 0.66
N GLY A 195 15.07 -6.84 0.85
CA GLY A 195 14.16 -7.09 1.95
C GLY A 195 14.84 -7.79 3.12
N THR A 196 14.06 -8.04 4.16
CA THR A 196 14.37 -8.92 5.28
C THR A 196 13.43 -10.12 5.22
N GLY A 197 13.96 -11.30 4.95
CA GLY A 197 13.16 -12.52 4.88
C GLY A 197 13.65 -13.49 3.85
#